data_526cba687daf891013f7438bb2416ff8
#
_entry.id   526cba687daf891013f7438bb2416ff8
#
_cell.length_a   1.000
_cell.length_b   1.000
_cell.length_c   1.000
_cell.angle_alpha   90.00
_cell.angle_beta   90.00
_cell.angle_gamma   90.00
#
_symmetry.space_group_name_H-M   'P 1'
#
loop_
_entity.id
_entity.type
_entity.pdbx_description
1 polymer ?
#
loop_
_entity_poly.entity_id
_entity_poly.type
_entity_poly.pdbx_seq_one_letter_code
_entity_poly.pdbx_strand_id
1 'polypeptide(L)'
;MHILSFIVPFYIILYLLLGASITATIFFIHVIIVPLVFKYSKTFQRGIVFSNFLPVFRDLEDPASSGLDGARNLSIEFQSKVDNCRIKIGLWHILPKSVNERLKTMLQSTADKEELNSIFDEELAKSKTPIVLYAHGNALARTAPHRVLLYQVFQKLDYHTIALDYRGYGDSTNINPSEDGVVEDLLMVYNWIRTIIDKSDSPPPVYIWGHSLGTGISSHLVGNLDTLCASLLDRPLPQPQGLILEAPFTTLEEEVANYCVTPLVTWLPYFNYFFLTPFVTRRHAFKTVTHLARTTVPILILHARDDIIVPYALGEKLYKSVKQSRGGTVLLHSFDRSEGLGHKMICAAEGLDKIIGDFITEHQ
;
A
#
# COMPACT_ATOMS: atom_id res chain seq x y z
N MET A 1 25.63 -20.70 -7.18
CA MET A 1 26.68 -20.86 -8.22
C MET A 1 26.54 -19.85 -9.38
N HIS A 2 25.34 -19.47 -9.80
CA HIS A 2 25.15 -18.55 -10.96
C HIS A 2 25.50 -17.08 -10.73
N ILE A 3 25.47 -16.57 -9.48
CA ILE A 3 25.68 -15.15 -9.20
C ILE A 3 27.17 -14.74 -9.39
N LEU A 4 28.10 -15.57 -8.99
CA LEU A 4 29.53 -15.33 -9.22
C LEU A 4 29.86 -15.28 -10.72
N SER A 5 29.08 -15.95 -11.55
CA SER A 5 29.21 -15.89 -13.02
C SER A 5 28.90 -14.51 -13.63
N PHE A 6 28.22 -13.64 -12.89
CA PHE A 6 27.94 -12.25 -13.30
C PHE A 6 28.90 -11.27 -12.61
N ILE A 7 29.15 -11.45 -11.33
CA ILE A 7 29.98 -10.51 -10.52
C ILE A 7 31.43 -10.54 -10.98
N VAL A 8 32.00 -11.72 -11.24
CA VAL A 8 33.42 -11.82 -11.71
C VAL A 8 33.59 -11.16 -13.06
N PRO A 9 32.83 -11.46 -14.13
CA PRO A 9 32.94 -10.75 -15.41
C PRO A 9 32.71 -9.24 -15.27
N PHE A 10 31.77 -8.79 -14.44
CA PHE A 10 31.53 -7.38 -14.18
C PHE A 10 32.81 -6.66 -13.68
N TYR A 11 33.51 -7.21 -12.69
CA TYR A 11 34.75 -6.62 -12.21
C TYR A 11 35.91 -6.75 -13.17
N ILE A 12 35.97 -7.79 -14.00
CA ILE A 12 36.95 -7.92 -15.10
C ILE A 12 36.74 -6.80 -16.13
N ILE A 13 35.48 -6.57 -16.53
CA ILE A 13 35.14 -5.49 -17.48
C ILE A 13 35.50 -4.12 -16.87
N LEU A 14 35.16 -3.87 -15.62
CA LEU A 14 35.54 -2.63 -14.94
C LEU A 14 37.08 -2.44 -14.93
N TYR A 15 37.82 -3.50 -14.64
CA TYR A 15 39.31 -3.44 -14.64
C TYR A 15 39.87 -3.09 -16.03
N LEU A 16 39.31 -3.71 -17.08
CA LEU A 16 39.74 -3.45 -18.46
C LEU A 16 39.40 -2.02 -18.92
N LEU A 17 38.28 -1.48 -18.47
CA LEU A 17 37.79 -0.15 -18.87
C LEU A 17 38.40 0.99 -18.02
N LEU A 18 38.56 0.78 -16.71
CA LEU A 18 38.84 1.85 -15.73
C LEU A 18 40.15 1.67 -15.01
N GLY A 19 40.84 0.54 -15.19
CA GLY A 19 42.13 0.23 -14.54
C GLY A 19 41.99 -0.22 -13.08
N ALA A 20 43.10 -0.65 -12.52
CA ALA A 20 43.17 -1.32 -11.21
C ALA A 20 42.65 -0.46 -10.05
N SER A 21 43.10 0.81 -9.96
CA SER A 21 42.77 1.68 -8.81
C SER A 21 41.30 1.98 -8.70
N ILE A 22 40.63 2.32 -9.81
CA ILE A 22 39.22 2.64 -9.81
C ILE A 22 38.39 1.39 -9.52
N THR A 23 38.76 0.26 -10.14
CA THR A 23 38.06 -1.03 -9.89
C THR A 23 38.21 -1.45 -8.42
N ALA A 24 39.39 -1.32 -7.82
CA ALA A 24 39.57 -1.62 -6.40
C ALA A 24 38.72 -0.70 -5.48
N THR A 25 38.62 0.58 -5.84
CA THR A 25 37.78 1.53 -5.10
C THR A 25 36.30 1.13 -5.18
N ILE A 26 35.81 0.82 -6.40
CA ILE A 26 34.41 0.39 -6.58
C ILE A 26 34.15 -0.93 -5.83
N PHE A 27 35.09 -1.88 -5.90
CA PHE A 27 34.99 -3.13 -5.15
C PHE A 27 34.93 -2.88 -3.64
N PHE A 28 35.80 -2.03 -3.10
CA PHE A 28 35.81 -1.67 -1.68
C PHE A 28 34.47 -1.03 -1.26
N ILE A 29 33.95 -0.09 -2.06
CA ILE A 29 32.63 0.52 -1.80
C ILE A 29 31.56 -0.55 -1.77
N HIS A 30 31.51 -1.45 -2.77
CA HIS A 30 30.50 -2.49 -2.90
C HIS A 30 30.52 -3.49 -1.73
N VAL A 31 31.71 -3.99 -1.35
CA VAL A 31 31.82 -5.05 -0.36
C VAL A 31 31.94 -4.56 1.08
N ILE A 32 32.29 -3.30 1.31
CA ILE A 32 32.49 -2.74 2.66
C ILE A 32 31.51 -1.60 2.94
N ILE A 33 31.54 -0.54 2.12
CA ILE A 33 30.77 0.68 2.43
C ILE A 33 29.27 0.45 2.29
N VAL A 34 28.82 -0.17 1.19
CA VAL A 34 27.38 -0.44 0.96
C VAL A 34 26.79 -1.29 2.09
N PRO A 35 27.38 -2.44 2.50
CA PRO A 35 26.88 -3.20 3.63
C PRO A 35 26.83 -2.41 4.95
N LEU A 36 27.88 -1.64 5.26
CA LEU A 36 27.93 -0.81 6.47
C LEU A 36 26.82 0.26 6.47
N VAL A 37 26.66 0.98 5.36
CA VAL A 37 25.60 1.99 5.21
C VAL A 37 24.24 1.33 5.35
N PHE A 38 24.01 0.20 4.68
CA PHE A 38 22.76 -0.52 4.75
C PHE A 38 22.42 -0.97 6.18
N LYS A 39 23.39 -1.50 6.91
CA LYS A 39 23.23 -1.99 8.29
C LYS A 39 22.96 -0.88 9.31
N TYR A 40 23.70 0.23 9.21
CA TYR A 40 23.74 1.21 10.30
C TYR A 40 22.99 2.50 10.01
N SER A 41 22.70 2.82 8.75
CA SER A 41 21.93 4.02 8.40
C SER A 41 20.42 3.77 8.44
N LYS A 42 19.78 4.17 9.55
CA LYS A 42 18.33 4.12 9.69
C LYS A 42 17.60 4.94 8.62
N THR A 43 18.18 6.07 8.23
CA THR A 43 17.64 6.95 7.17
C THR A 43 17.65 6.25 5.82
N PHE A 44 18.74 5.55 5.49
CA PHE A 44 18.84 4.79 4.24
C PHE A 44 17.82 3.63 4.20
N GLN A 45 17.75 2.83 5.27
CA GLN A 45 16.77 1.73 5.38
C GLN A 45 15.33 2.24 5.23
N ARG A 46 14.98 3.32 5.93
CA ARG A 46 13.66 3.95 5.82
C ARG A 46 13.40 4.46 4.41
N GLY A 47 14.38 5.11 3.78
CA GLY A 47 14.26 5.59 2.40
C GLY A 47 13.96 4.47 1.40
N ILE A 48 14.54 3.27 1.60
CA ILE A 48 14.24 2.10 0.77
C ILE A 48 12.80 1.61 1.00
N VAL A 49 12.39 1.48 2.27
CA VAL A 49 11.07 0.96 2.63
C VAL A 49 9.95 1.90 2.17
N PHE A 50 10.09 3.19 2.40
CA PHE A 50 9.00 4.13 2.17
C PHE A 50 9.16 4.94 0.89
N SER A 51 10.38 5.13 0.35
CA SER A 51 10.65 5.89 -0.88
C SER A 51 9.85 7.21 -1.02
N ASN A 52 9.54 7.84 0.11
CA ASN A 52 8.69 9.02 0.21
C ASN A 52 9.37 10.32 -0.23
N PHE A 53 10.65 10.26 -0.58
CA PHE A 53 11.43 11.36 -1.15
C PHE A 53 11.18 11.57 -2.66
N LEU A 54 10.46 10.66 -3.31
CA LEU A 54 10.14 10.79 -4.73
C LEU A 54 9.11 11.90 -4.94
N PRO A 55 9.36 12.82 -5.89
CA PRO A 55 8.48 13.96 -6.10
C PRO A 55 7.08 13.56 -6.60
N VAL A 56 6.09 14.34 -6.19
CA VAL A 56 4.71 14.24 -6.71
C VAL A 56 4.62 15.18 -7.91
N PHE A 57 4.24 14.65 -9.07
CA PHE A 57 4.21 15.40 -10.34
C PHE A 57 2.80 15.89 -10.73
N ARG A 58 1.77 15.57 -9.93
CA ARG A 58 0.38 15.90 -10.21
C ARG A 58 -0.22 16.73 -9.09
N ASP A 59 -1.22 17.51 -9.43
CA ASP A 59 -1.96 18.29 -8.46
C ASP A 59 -2.74 17.36 -7.52
N LEU A 60 -2.47 17.50 -6.22
CA LEU A 60 -3.16 16.78 -5.17
C LEU A 60 -4.49 17.44 -4.80
N GLU A 61 -4.62 18.75 -5.03
CA GLU A 61 -5.82 19.51 -4.67
C GLU A 61 -6.95 19.34 -5.68
N ASP A 62 -6.60 19.06 -6.96
CA ASP A 62 -7.56 18.87 -8.04
C ASP A 62 -7.54 17.43 -8.59
N PRO A 63 -8.37 16.50 -8.05
CA PRO A 63 -8.51 15.16 -8.59
C PRO A 63 -8.97 15.11 -10.06
N ALA A 64 -9.75 16.11 -10.51
CA ALA A 64 -10.24 16.16 -11.88
C ALA A 64 -9.12 16.33 -12.89
N SER A 65 -8.04 17.07 -12.54
CA SER A 65 -6.81 17.18 -13.35
C SER A 65 -6.13 15.83 -13.60
N SER A 66 -6.40 14.84 -12.75
CA SER A 66 -5.93 13.46 -12.88
C SER A 66 -6.92 12.54 -13.63
N GLY A 67 -8.08 13.07 -14.07
CA GLY A 67 -9.12 12.32 -14.79
C GLY A 67 -10.12 11.61 -13.87
N LEU A 68 -10.35 12.15 -12.67
CA LEU A 68 -11.31 11.63 -11.69
C LEU A 68 -12.44 12.65 -11.47
N ASP A 69 -13.46 12.58 -12.30
CA ASP A 69 -14.69 13.35 -12.09
C ASP A 69 -15.45 12.84 -10.86
N GLY A 70 -16.13 13.75 -10.14
CA GLY A 70 -16.87 13.38 -8.92
C GLY A 70 -15.96 12.97 -7.78
N ALA A 71 -14.82 13.62 -7.67
CA ALA A 71 -13.88 13.43 -6.58
C ALA A 71 -13.60 14.75 -5.86
N ARG A 72 -13.36 14.68 -4.55
CA ARG A 72 -12.90 15.81 -3.74
C ARG A 72 -11.56 15.53 -3.10
N ASN A 73 -10.79 16.59 -2.88
CA ASN A 73 -9.63 16.58 -1.99
C ASN A 73 -10.03 17.08 -0.60
N LEU A 74 -9.67 16.34 0.43
CA LEU A 74 -9.88 16.70 1.83
C LEU A 74 -8.71 16.24 2.69
N SER A 75 -8.72 16.64 3.96
CA SER A 75 -7.78 16.11 4.94
C SER A 75 -8.46 15.87 6.27
N ILE A 76 -7.95 14.91 7.02
CA ILE A 76 -8.27 14.71 8.43
C ILE A 76 -7.07 15.07 9.29
N GLU A 77 -7.33 15.54 10.51
CA GLU A 77 -6.28 15.87 11.46
C GLU A 77 -6.54 15.18 12.79
N PHE A 78 -5.47 14.71 13.41
CA PHE A 78 -5.53 14.06 14.73
C PHE A 78 -4.22 14.23 15.50
N GLN A 79 -4.29 14.03 16.82
CA GLN A 79 -3.09 13.94 17.67
C GLN A 79 -2.55 12.51 17.59
N SER A 80 -1.40 12.31 16.99
CA SER A 80 -0.74 11.01 16.93
C SER A 80 -0.27 10.57 18.31
N LYS A 81 -0.63 9.34 18.71
CA LYS A 81 -0.08 8.70 19.90
C LYS A 81 1.26 8.00 19.60
N VAL A 82 1.56 7.72 18.33
CA VAL A 82 2.82 7.12 17.89
C VAL A 82 3.96 8.14 17.87
N ASP A 83 3.76 9.29 17.23
CA ASP A 83 4.80 10.32 17.09
C ASP A 83 4.61 11.52 18.02
N ASN A 84 3.55 11.51 18.85
CA ASN A 84 3.23 12.55 19.82
C ASN A 84 3.18 13.97 19.23
N CYS A 85 2.65 14.10 18.01
CA CYS A 85 2.47 15.37 17.32
C CYS A 85 1.15 15.38 16.54
N ARG A 86 0.73 16.57 16.09
CA ARG A 86 -0.46 16.72 15.23
C ARG A 86 -0.13 16.25 13.83
N ILE A 87 -0.93 15.34 13.31
CA ILE A 87 -0.82 14.76 11.97
C ILE A 87 -2.02 15.19 11.14
N LYS A 88 -1.73 15.66 9.92
CA LYS A 88 -2.68 15.86 8.84
C LYS A 88 -2.49 14.75 7.83
N ILE A 89 -3.56 14.08 7.40
CA ILE A 89 -3.58 13.07 6.34
C ILE A 89 -4.41 13.59 5.17
N GLY A 90 -3.78 13.71 4.01
CA GLY A 90 -4.45 14.08 2.77
C GLY A 90 -5.20 12.90 2.17
N LEU A 91 -6.42 13.14 1.69
CA LEU A 91 -7.33 12.13 1.18
C LEU A 91 -7.95 12.57 -0.14
N TRP A 92 -8.22 11.61 -1.01
CA TRP A 92 -9.22 11.74 -2.07
C TRP A 92 -10.43 10.89 -1.74
N HIS A 93 -11.62 11.48 -1.86
CA HIS A 93 -12.89 10.75 -1.83
C HIS A 93 -13.51 10.82 -3.21
N ILE A 94 -13.66 9.68 -3.86
CA ILE A 94 -14.20 9.50 -5.20
C ILE A 94 -15.60 8.89 -5.06
N LEU A 95 -16.61 9.53 -5.64
CA LEU A 95 -18.00 9.08 -5.65
C LEU A 95 -18.19 7.89 -6.61
N PRO A 96 -19.15 7.00 -6.32
CA PRO A 96 -19.68 6.03 -7.28
C PRO A 96 -20.14 6.71 -8.58
N LYS A 97 -20.07 6.00 -9.70
CA LYS A 97 -20.44 6.57 -11.01
C LYS A 97 -21.87 7.08 -11.03
N SER A 98 -22.83 6.27 -10.52
CA SER A 98 -24.25 6.65 -10.47
C SER A 98 -24.51 7.90 -9.63
N VAL A 99 -23.82 8.03 -8.49
CA VAL A 99 -23.90 9.20 -7.62
C VAL A 99 -23.30 10.44 -8.31
N ASN A 100 -22.12 10.29 -8.92
CA ASN A 100 -21.49 11.37 -9.67
C ASN A 100 -22.38 11.88 -10.82
N GLU A 101 -22.95 10.97 -11.61
CA GLU A 101 -23.86 11.33 -12.70
C GLU A 101 -25.11 12.05 -12.19
N ARG A 102 -25.71 11.59 -11.09
CA ARG A 102 -26.87 12.21 -10.46
C ARG A 102 -26.60 13.63 -9.94
N LEU A 103 -25.42 13.84 -9.38
CA LEU A 103 -25.05 15.11 -8.74
C LEU A 103 -24.26 16.05 -9.65
N LYS A 104 -23.97 15.67 -10.89
CA LYS A 104 -23.05 16.38 -11.79
C LYS A 104 -23.30 17.89 -11.87
N THR A 105 -24.55 18.30 -12.11
CA THR A 105 -24.90 19.72 -12.21
C THR A 105 -24.68 20.47 -10.89
N MET A 106 -25.04 19.84 -9.76
CA MET A 106 -24.87 20.41 -8.42
C MET A 106 -23.38 20.56 -8.08
N LEU A 107 -22.59 19.52 -8.28
CA LEU A 107 -21.13 19.56 -8.02
C LEU A 107 -20.41 20.62 -8.86
N GLN A 108 -20.84 20.84 -10.12
CA GLN A 108 -20.28 21.85 -10.99
C GLN A 108 -20.68 23.29 -10.62
N SER A 109 -21.84 23.46 -9.97
CA SER A 109 -22.33 24.78 -9.54
C SER A 109 -21.91 25.16 -8.12
N THR A 110 -21.50 24.20 -7.29
CA THR A 110 -21.08 24.43 -5.92
C THR A 110 -19.63 24.89 -5.87
N ALA A 111 -19.44 26.19 -5.60
CA ALA A 111 -18.12 26.79 -5.45
C ALA A 111 -17.62 26.77 -4.00
N ASP A 112 -18.52 26.61 -3.02
CA ASP A 112 -18.17 26.55 -1.61
C ASP A 112 -17.64 25.16 -1.23
N LYS A 113 -16.44 25.14 -0.68
CA LYS A 113 -15.76 23.90 -0.26
C LYS A 113 -16.46 23.23 0.92
N GLU A 114 -17.06 23.97 1.83
CA GLU A 114 -17.78 23.42 2.98
C GLU A 114 -19.08 22.74 2.52
N GLU A 115 -19.83 23.40 1.62
CA GLU A 115 -21.02 22.82 1.02
C GLU A 115 -20.69 21.56 0.22
N LEU A 116 -19.61 21.59 -0.59
CA LEU A 116 -19.13 20.43 -1.32
C LEU A 116 -18.80 19.27 -0.37
N ASN A 117 -18.10 19.55 0.72
CA ASN A 117 -17.77 18.52 1.72
C ASN A 117 -19.03 17.93 2.37
N SER A 118 -20.02 18.76 2.67
CA SER A 118 -21.29 18.30 3.25
C SER A 118 -22.01 17.35 2.29
N ILE A 119 -22.08 17.68 1.00
CA ILE A 119 -22.70 16.83 -0.04
C ILE A 119 -22.01 15.44 -0.07
N PHE A 120 -20.68 15.41 -0.12
CA PHE A 120 -19.94 14.16 -0.16
C PHE A 120 -20.11 13.33 1.13
N ASP A 121 -20.12 13.95 2.30
CA ASP A 121 -20.32 13.26 3.57
C ASP A 121 -21.75 12.70 3.70
N GLU A 122 -22.76 13.44 3.21
CA GLU A 122 -24.12 12.94 3.15
C GLU A 122 -24.27 11.74 2.23
N GLU A 123 -23.66 11.78 1.04
CA GLU A 123 -23.69 10.65 0.10
C GLU A 123 -22.98 9.43 0.69
N LEU A 124 -21.86 9.61 1.39
CA LEU A 124 -21.16 8.54 2.08
C LEU A 124 -22.02 7.93 3.21
N ALA A 125 -22.68 8.80 4.01
CA ALA A 125 -23.54 8.38 5.12
C ALA A 125 -24.80 7.62 4.66
N LYS A 126 -25.36 7.99 3.50
CA LYS A 126 -26.58 7.39 2.91
C LYS A 126 -26.24 6.21 1.98
N SER A 127 -24.96 5.91 1.75
CA SER A 127 -24.53 4.92 0.79
C SER A 127 -25.16 3.54 1.07
N LYS A 128 -25.50 2.84 0.00
CA LYS A 128 -25.85 1.42 -0.01
C LYS A 128 -24.78 0.60 -0.73
N THR A 129 -23.86 1.27 -1.39
CA THR A 129 -22.79 0.64 -2.16
C THR A 129 -21.51 0.51 -1.32
N PRO A 130 -20.64 -0.44 -1.65
CA PRO A 130 -19.40 -0.66 -0.93
C PRO A 130 -18.48 0.57 -0.89
N ILE A 131 -17.68 0.66 0.17
CA ILE A 131 -16.62 1.66 0.33
C ILE A 131 -15.29 0.94 0.27
N VAL A 132 -14.39 1.38 -0.61
CA VAL A 132 -13.01 0.89 -0.71
C VAL A 132 -12.07 1.91 -0.08
N LEU A 133 -11.41 1.54 1.02
CA LEU A 133 -10.30 2.28 1.60
C LEU A 133 -9.00 1.79 0.99
N TYR A 134 -8.34 2.63 0.20
CA TYR A 134 -7.15 2.27 -0.56
C TYR A 134 -5.85 2.69 0.16
N ALA A 135 -5.03 1.71 0.48
CA ALA A 135 -3.73 1.82 1.13
C ALA A 135 -2.61 1.61 0.09
N HIS A 136 -1.89 2.68 -0.27
CA HIS A 136 -0.93 2.67 -1.37
C HIS A 136 0.42 2.01 -1.05
N GLY A 137 1.21 1.71 -2.11
CA GLY A 137 2.56 1.16 -2.01
C GLY A 137 3.62 2.20 -1.61
N ASN A 138 4.89 1.78 -1.55
CA ASN A 138 6.00 2.50 -0.94
C ASN A 138 6.43 3.82 -1.61
N ALA A 139 6.03 4.08 -2.85
CA ALA A 139 6.50 5.23 -3.62
C ALA A 139 5.35 6.05 -4.18
N LEU A 140 5.60 7.34 -4.44
CA LEU A 140 4.64 8.29 -5.00
C LEU A 140 3.43 8.53 -4.07
N ALA A 141 2.47 9.33 -4.56
CA ALA A 141 1.25 9.70 -3.82
C ALA A 141 0.00 9.03 -4.43
N ARG A 142 -1.17 9.28 -3.84
CA ARG A 142 -2.48 8.86 -4.34
C ARG A 142 -2.75 9.22 -5.81
N THR A 143 -2.03 10.21 -6.35
CA THR A 143 -2.11 10.67 -7.75
C THR A 143 -1.38 9.78 -8.76
N ALA A 144 -0.69 8.70 -8.35
CA ALA A 144 0.06 7.85 -9.27
C ALA A 144 -0.85 7.26 -10.37
N PRO A 145 -0.42 7.24 -11.65
CA PRO A 145 -1.29 6.89 -12.79
C PRO A 145 -2.01 5.55 -12.65
N HIS A 146 -1.31 4.50 -12.23
CA HIS A 146 -1.90 3.17 -12.03
C HIS A 146 -2.94 3.15 -10.90
N ARG A 147 -2.79 4.00 -9.87
CA ARG A 147 -3.76 4.15 -8.79
C ARG A 147 -5.01 4.84 -9.28
N VAL A 148 -4.84 5.91 -10.06
CA VAL A 148 -5.97 6.63 -10.69
C VAL A 148 -6.77 5.69 -11.59
N LEU A 149 -6.12 4.86 -12.41
CA LEU A 149 -6.79 3.83 -13.21
C LEU A 149 -7.60 2.87 -12.34
N LEU A 150 -7.06 2.44 -11.21
CA LEU A 150 -7.77 1.55 -10.28
C LEU A 150 -8.99 2.26 -9.64
N TYR A 151 -8.85 3.54 -9.26
CA TYR A 151 -9.99 4.32 -8.74
C TYR A 151 -11.11 4.45 -9.78
N GLN A 152 -10.77 4.58 -11.06
CA GLN A 152 -11.75 4.57 -12.15
C GLN A 152 -12.46 3.20 -12.30
N VAL A 153 -11.77 2.09 -12.02
CA VAL A 153 -12.40 0.76 -11.94
C VAL A 153 -13.42 0.72 -10.80
N PHE A 154 -13.04 1.18 -9.59
CA PHE A 154 -13.97 1.23 -8.46
C PHE A 154 -15.17 2.14 -8.71
N GLN A 155 -14.94 3.31 -9.33
CA GLN A 155 -16.00 4.23 -9.69
C GLN A 155 -17.00 3.59 -10.68
N LYS A 156 -16.49 2.82 -11.69
CA LYS A 156 -17.32 2.09 -12.64
C LYS A 156 -18.12 0.95 -11.99
N LEU A 157 -17.57 0.32 -10.95
CA LEU A 157 -18.24 -0.68 -10.11
C LEU A 157 -19.26 -0.08 -9.13
N ASP A 158 -19.42 1.23 -9.16
CA ASP A 158 -20.33 1.98 -8.32
C ASP A 158 -19.94 1.96 -6.83
N TYR A 159 -18.61 1.96 -6.53
CA TYR A 159 -18.10 1.99 -5.17
C TYR A 159 -17.57 3.38 -4.80
N HIS A 160 -17.77 3.78 -3.53
CA HIS A 160 -17.00 4.88 -2.96
C HIS A 160 -15.54 4.48 -2.81
N THR A 161 -14.63 5.39 -3.13
CA THR A 161 -13.19 5.17 -2.91
C THR A 161 -12.63 6.26 -2.01
N ILE A 162 -11.95 5.85 -0.93
CA ILE A 162 -11.18 6.74 -0.06
C ILE A 162 -9.71 6.38 -0.23
N ALA A 163 -8.95 7.25 -0.85
CA ALA A 163 -7.52 7.07 -1.09
C ALA A 163 -6.72 8.03 -0.22
N LEU A 164 -5.83 7.51 0.63
CA LEU A 164 -5.00 8.33 1.52
C LEU A 164 -3.57 8.46 1.01
N ASP A 165 -2.89 9.52 1.43
CA ASP A 165 -1.42 9.56 1.50
C ASP A 165 -1.01 9.47 2.98
N TYR A 166 -0.13 8.54 3.33
CA TYR A 166 0.39 8.42 4.69
C TYR A 166 1.25 9.62 5.08
N ARG A 167 1.51 9.78 6.40
CA ARG A 167 2.54 10.74 6.86
C ARG A 167 3.83 10.60 6.05
N GLY A 168 4.43 11.73 5.67
CA GLY A 168 5.61 11.79 4.83
C GLY A 168 5.34 11.69 3.32
N TYR A 169 4.09 11.50 2.89
CA TYR A 169 3.71 11.42 1.47
C TYR A 169 2.73 12.53 1.08
N GLY A 170 2.73 12.88 -0.20
CA GLY A 170 1.78 13.83 -0.78
C GLY A 170 1.73 15.15 -0.03
N ASP A 171 0.52 15.57 0.34
CA ASP A 171 0.23 16.75 1.14
C ASP A 171 -0.07 16.44 2.62
N SER A 172 0.20 15.20 3.06
CA SER A 172 0.16 14.80 4.46
C SER A 172 1.33 15.38 5.24
N THR A 173 1.25 15.40 6.58
CA THR A 173 2.31 15.93 7.44
C THR A 173 3.66 15.35 7.06
N ASN A 174 4.61 16.22 6.72
CA ASN A 174 5.94 15.82 6.26
C ASN A 174 6.84 15.43 7.45
N ILE A 175 6.64 14.23 7.95
CA ILE A 175 7.52 13.58 8.92
C ILE A 175 7.96 12.21 8.42
N ASN A 176 8.99 11.67 9.06
CA ASN A 176 9.53 10.37 8.69
C ASN A 176 8.54 9.25 9.01
N PRO A 177 8.07 8.47 8.01
CA PRO A 177 7.15 7.38 8.26
C PRO A 177 7.80 6.23 9.03
N SER A 178 6.98 5.53 9.82
CA SER A 178 7.29 4.27 10.49
C SER A 178 6.14 3.28 10.28
N GLU A 179 6.34 1.98 10.48
CA GLU A 179 5.27 0.99 10.38
C GLU A 179 4.09 1.36 11.29
N ASP A 180 4.37 1.58 12.57
CA ASP A 180 3.34 1.96 13.55
C ASP A 180 2.62 3.26 13.13
N GLY A 181 3.38 4.25 12.60
CA GLY A 181 2.82 5.52 12.17
C GLY A 181 1.88 5.40 10.96
N VAL A 182 2.27 4.67 9.92
CA VAL A 182 1.40 4.52 8.72
C VAL A 182 0.20 3.60 9.00
N VAL A 183 0.32 2.69 9.96
CA VAL A 183 -0.82 1.88 10.45
C VAL A 183 -1.78 2.76 11.26
N GLU A 184 -1.28 3.67 12.10
CA GLU A 184 -2.09 4.68 12.78
C GLU A 184 -2.81 5.58 11.77
N ASP A 185 -2.14 6.03 10.70
CA ASP A 185 -2.76 6.84 9.64
C ASP A 185 -3.95 6.10 9.01
N LEU A 186 -3.77 4.83 8.62
CA LEU A 186 -4.82 4.02 8.03
C LEU A 186 -5.98 3.78 9.02
N LEU A 187 -5.68 3.54 10.31
CA LEU A 187 -6.67 3.40 11.36
C LEU A 187 -7.50 4.68 11.53
N MET A 188 -6.87 5.86 11.53
CA MET A 188 -7.56 7.13 11.69
C MET A 188 -8.48 7.45 10.50
N VAL A 189 -8.07 7.11 9.29
CA VAL A 189 -8.94 7.22 8.11
C VAL A 189 -10.09 6.22 8.18
N TYR A 190 -9.84 4.98 8.59
CA TYR A 190 -10.90 4.00 8.81
C TYR A 190 -11.90 4.45 9.88
N ASN A 191 -11.40 4.98 11.00
CA ASN A 191 -12.23 5.56 12.04
C ASN A 191 -13.07 6.74 11.54
N TRP A 192 -12.49 7.62 10.71
CA TRP A 192 -13.22 8.74 10.09
C TRP A 192 -14.37 8.24 9.20
N ILE A 193 -14.14 7.25 8.34
CA ILE A 193 -15.20 6.61 7.54
C ILE A 193 -16.31 6.10 8.46
N ARG A 194 -15.96 5.32 9.49
CA ARG A 194 -16.92 4.75 10.44
C ARG A 194 -17.71 5.82 11.17
N THR A 195 -17.09 6.96 11.52
CA THR A 195 -17.79 8.08 12.19
C THR A 195 -18.90 8.69 11.32
N ILE A 196 -18.76 8.60 9.99
CA ILE A 196 -19.78 9.08 9.05
C ILE A 196 -20.87 8.03 8.86
N ILE A 197 -20.50 6.79 8.54
CA ILE A 197 -21.45 5.75 8.12
C ILE A 197 -22.17 5.08 9.28
N ASP A 198 -21.61 5.02 10.49
CA ASP A 198 -22.24 4.42 11.67
C ASP A 198 -23.46 5.20 12.19
N LYS A 199 -23.75 6.35 11.59
CA LYS A 199 -24.98 7.10 11.85
C LYS A 199 -26.19 6.48 11.15
N SER A 200 -25.98 5.58 10.20
CA SER A 200 -27.02 4.85 9.48
C SER A 200 -27.40 3.57 10.24
N ASP A 201 -28.70 3.22 10.24
CA ASP A 201 -29.18 1.94 10.78
C ASP A 201 -28.64 0.72 10.01
N SER A 202 -28.20 0.93 8.77
CA SER A 202 -27.62 -0.10 7.91
C SER A 202 -26.40 0.49 7.20
N PRO A 203 -25.23 0.54 7.88
CA PRO A 203 -24.03 1.11 7.30
C PRO A 203 -23.53 0.27 6.11
N PRO A 204 -23.00 0.91 5.06
CA PRO A 204 -22.44 0.22 3.92
C PRO A 204 -21.21 -0.62 4.31
N PRO A 205 -20.94 -1.73 3.57
CA PRO A 205 -19.76 -2.54 3.81
C PRO A 205 -18.49 -1.78 3.42
N VAL A 206 -17.44 -1.91 4.25
CA VAL A 206 -16.13 -1.30 4.01
C VAL A 206 -15.11 -2.40 3.72
N TYR A 207 -14.43 -2.27 2.59
CA TYR A 207 -13.31 -3.11 2.17
C TYR A 207 -12.02 -2.33 2.24
N ILE A 208 -10.93 -2.96 2.65
CA ILE A 208 -9.60 -2.35 2.61
C ILE A 208 -8.82 -2.97 1.46
N TRP A 209 -8.27 -2.11 0.60
CA TRP A 209 -7.38 -2.50 -0.49
C TRP A 209 -5.95 -2.07 -0.18
N GLY A 210 -5.03 -3.01 -0.06
CA GLY A 210 -3.60 -2.73 0.08
C GLY A 210 -2.85 -3.09 -1.21
N HIS A 211 -1.97 -2.19 -1.68
CA HIS A 211 -1.05 -2.46 -2.79
C HIS A 211 0.39 -2.47 -2.31
N SER A 212 1.17 -3.51 -2.63
CA SER A 212 2.60 -3.60 -2.29
C SER A 212 2.84 -3.36 -0.79
N LEU A 213 3.60 -2.32 -0.37
CA LEU A 213 3.75 -1.93 1.03
C LEU A 213 2.40 -1.78 1.76
N GLY A 214 1.38 -1.25 1.08
CA GLY A 214 0.03 -1.12 1.61
C GLY A 214 -0.60 -2.45 2.03
N THR A 215 -0.15 -3.58 1.47
CA THR A 215 -0.61 -4.92 1.90
C THR A 215 -0.14 -5.26 3.32
N GLY A 216 1.11 -4.92 3.66
CA GLY A 216 1.65 -5.06 5.01
C GLY A 216 0.94 -4.13 6.00
N ILE A 217 0.68 -2.88 5.60
CA ILE A 217 0.00 -1.88 6.44
C ILE A 217 -1.46 -2.31 6.72
N SER A 218 -2.21 -2.67 5.70
CA SER A 218 -3.61 -3.10 5.84
C SER A 218 -3.74 -4.42 6.60
N SER A 219 -2.83 -5.36 6.38
CA SER A 219 -2.77 -6.61 7.14
C SER A 219 -2.47 -6.39 8.62
N HIS A 220 -1.55 -5.45 8.94
CA HIS A 220 -1.24 -5.06 10.31
C HIS A 220 -2.47 -4.45 10.99
N LEU A 221 -3.16 -3.53 10.32
CA LEU A 221 -4.40 -2.95 10.82
C LEU A 221 -5.46 -4.01 11.11
N VAL A 222 -5.83 -4.81 10.11
CA VAL A 222 -6.93 -5.78 10.21
C VAL A 222 -6.63 -6.89 11.20
N GLY A 223 -5.38 -7.39 11.22
CA GLY A 223 -4.97 -8.45 12.14
C GLY A 223 -4.84 -8.03 13.60
N ASN A 224 -4.82 -6.73 13.91
CA ASN A 224 -4.65 -6.21 15.27
C ASN A 224 -5.65 -5.10 15.61
N LEU A 225 -6.78 -5.02 14.90
CA LEU A 225 -7.72 -3.90 14.98
C LEU A 225 -8.15 -3.61 16.43
N ASP A 226 -8.55 -4.62 17.18
CA ASP A 226 -9.01 -4.45 18.59
C ASP A 226 -7.91 -3.88 19.47
N THR A 227 -6.67 -4.39 19.34
CA THR A 227 -5.52 -3.90 20.11
C THR A 227 -5.15 -2.47 19.71
N LEU A 228 -5.19 -2.15 18.42
CA LEU A 228 -4.92 -0.81 17.92
C LEU A 228 -6.01 0.18 18.37
N CYS A 229 -7.27 -0.21 18.30
CA CYS A 229 -8.36 0.62 18.82
C CYS A 229 -8.21 0.89 20.32
N ALA A 230 -7.89 -0.14 21.11
CA ALA A 230 -7.68 0.03 22.55
C ALA A 230 -6.49 0.94 22.90
N SER A 231 -5.46 0.97 22.06
CA SER A 231 -4.26 1.79 22.32
C SER A 231 -4.32 3.19 21.70
N LEU A 232 -4.92 3.32 20.52
CA LEU A 232 -4.85 4.54 19.69
C LEU A 232 -6.19 5.30 19.63
N LEU A 233 -7.33 4.63 19.79
CA LEU A 233 -8.66 5.22 19.81
C LEU A 233 -9.29 5.12 21.21
N ASP A 234 -10.40 5.85 21.40
CA ASP A 234 -11.20 5.76 22.62
C ASP A 234 -12.48 4.92 22.41
N ARG A 235 -12.56 4.21 21.27
CA ARG A 235 -13.69 3.35 20.92
C ARG A 235 -13.24 2.13 20.11
N PRO A 236 -13.96 0.99 20.19
CA PRO A 236 -13.77 -0.12 19.27
C PRO A 236 -14.32 0.23 17.88
N LEU A 237 -13.79 -0.42 16.84
CA LEU A 237 -14.29 -0.37 15.47
C LEU A 237 -14.66 -1.78 15.01
N PRO A 238 -15.72 -1.95 14.21
CA PRO A 238 -16.01 -3.23 13.58
C PRO A 238 -14.91 -3.59 12.58
N GLN A 239 -14.72 -4.90 12.36
CA GLN A 239 -13.82 -5.38 11.30
C GLN A 239 -14.34 -4.94 9.92
N PRO A 240 -13.47 -4.69 8.93
CA PRO A 240 -13.90 -4.50 7.54
C PRO A 240 -14.52 -5.79 7.00
N GLN A 241 -15.39 -5.65 5.99
CA GLN A 241 -16.07 -6.79 5.36
C GLN A 241 -15.12 -7.69 4.58
N GLY A 242 -14.02 -7.13 4.06
CA GLY A 242 -13.00 -7.89 3.36
C GLY A 242 -11.71 -7.10 3.19
N LEU A 243 -10.65 -7.84 2.90
CA LEU A 243 -9.31 -7.33 2.65
C LEU A 243 -8.83 -7.78 1.28
N ILE A 244 -8.45 -6.84 0.42
CA ILE A 244 -7.93 -7.12 -0.91
C ILE A 244 -6.45 -6.75 -0.93
N LEU A 245 -5.58 -7.69 -1.26
CA LEU A 245 -4.13 -7.56 -1.21
C LEU A 245 -3.55 -7.70 -2.63
N GLU A 246 -3.12 -6.58 -3.19
CA GLU A 246 -2.51 -6.50 -4.53
C GLU A 246 -1.00 -6.55 -4.41
N ALA A 247 -0.37 -7.55 -5.06
CA ALA A 247 1.07 -7.79 -5.04
C ALA A 247 1.66 -7.87 -3.61
N PRO A 248 1.13 -8.73 -2.71
CA PRO A 248 1.56 -8.81 -1.34
C PRO A 248 2.85 -9.60 -1.16
N PHE A 249 3.52 -9.34 -0.04
CA PHE A 249 4.68 -10.09 0.47
C PHE A 249 4.38 -10.70 1.85
N THR A 250 5.18 -11.70 2.23
CA THR A 250 5.07 -12.41 3.51
C THR A 250 5.61 -11.60 4.69
N THR A 251 6.83 -11.09 4.54
CA THR A 251 7.53 -10.18 5.45
C THR A 251 8.43 -9.25 4.64
N LEU A 252 8.73 -8.07 5.18
CA LEU A 252 9.67 -7.17 4.52
C LEU A 252 11.08 -7.77 4.37
N GLU A 253 11.51 -8.60 5.32
CA GLU A 253 12.77 -9.33 5.24
C GLU A 253 12.82 -10.23 3.99
N GLU A 254 11.76 -11.02 3.74
CA GLU A 254 11.70 -11.89 2.58
C GLU A 254 11.58 -11.09 1.28
N GLU A 255 10.86 -9.98 1.28
CA GLU A 255 10.76 -9.09 0.12
C GLU A 255 12.13 -8.52 -0.22
N VAL A 256 12.89 -7.99 0.74
CA VAL A 256 14.26 -7.51 0.55
C VAL A 256 15.19 -8.64 0.07
N ALA A 257 15.05 -9.85 0.61
CA ALA A 257 15.85 -10.99 0.17
C ALA A 257 15.61 -11.39 -1.30
N ASN A 258 14.44 -11.10 -1.84
CA ASN A 258 14.01 -11.46 -3.20
C ASN A 258 13.94 -10.25 -4.15
N TYR A 259 14.30 -9.05 -3.70
CA TYR A 259 14.24 -7.85 -4.52
C TYR A 259 15.18 -7.92 -5.71
N CYS A 260 14.82 -7.32 -6.84
CA CYS A 260 15.50 -7.48 -8.12
C CYS A 260 17.00 -7.12 -8.12
N VAL A 261 17.45 -6.21 -7.22
CA VAL A 261 18.88 -5.84 -7.10
C VAL A 261 19.63 -6.64 -6.04
N THR A 262 18.96 -7.43 -5.20
CA THR A 262 19.54 -8.22 -4.15
C THR A 262 20.59 -9.23 -4.63
N PRO A 263 20.49 -9.83 -5.83
CA PRO A 263 21.54 -10.67 -6.38
C PRO A 263 22.92 -10.01 -6.42
N LEU A 264 23.02 -8.68 -6.50
CA LEU A 264 24.29 -7.99 -6.48
C LEU A 264 25.08 -8.16 -5.17
N VAL A 265 24.39 -8.47 -4.06
CA VAL A 265 24.98 -8.57 -2.71
C VAL A 265 24.81 -9.94 -2.04
N THR A 266 23.96 -10.85 -2.55
CA THR A 266 23.73 -12.17 -1.94
C THR A 266 24.94 -13.09 -1.92
N TRP A 267 25.94 -12.86 -2.78
CA TRP A 267 27.19 -13.61 -2.80
C TRP A 267 28.13 -13.26 -1.64
N LEU A 268 27.87 -12.15 -0.94
CA LEU A 268 28.65 -11.75 0.21
C LEU A 268 28.39 -12.68 1.40
N PRO A 269 29.41 -13.25 2.06
CA PRO A 269 29.21 -14.22 3.13
C PRO A 269 28.48 -13.67 4.37
N TYR A 270 28.44 -12.34 4.49
CA TYR A 270 27.76 -11.61 5.56
C TYR A 270 26.44 -10.97 5.13
N PHE A 271 25.86 -11.37 3.98
CA PHE A 271 24.62 -10.81 3.41
C PHE A 271 23.49 -10.75 4.46
N ASN A 272 23.17 -11.86 5.11
CA ASN A 272 22.08 -11.91 6.09
C ASN A 272 22.29 -10.91 7.23
N TYR A 273 23.53 -10.81 7.72
CA TYR A 273 23.83 -9.91 8.83
C TYR A 273 23.69 -8.43 8.46
N PHE A 274 24.13 -8.02 7.27
CA PHE A 274 24.12 -6.60 6.89
C PHE A 274 22.81 -6.16 6.23
N PHE A 275 22.15 -7.03 5.46
CA PHE A 275 21.01 -6.65 4.65
C PHE A 275 19.66 -7.13 5.17
N LEU A 276 19.58 -8.27 5.86
CA LEU A 276 18.30 -8.81 6.34
C LEU A 276 18.03 -8.49 7.81
N THR A 277 19.00 -8.67 8.71
CA THR A 277 18.76 -8.40 10.15
C THR A 277 18.20 -7.01 10.48
N PRO A 278 18.47 -5.92 9.71
CA PRO A 278 17.85 -4.64 9.96
C PRO A 278 16.31 -4.67 9.92
N PHE A 279 15.73 -5.55 9.12
CA PHE A 279 14.27 -5.66 8.94
C PHE A 279 13.62 -6.69 9.87
N VAL A 280 14.39 -7.62 10.43
CA VAL A 280 13.89 -8.59 11.43
C VAL A 280 13.74 -7.97 12.81
N THR A 281 14.74 -7.16 13.22
CA THR A 281 14.89 -6.68 14.61
C THR A 281 14.30 -5.31 14.88
N ARG A 282 13.74 -4.63 13.87
CA ARG A 282 13.24 -3.25 13.97
C ARG A 282 11.73 -3.15 13.72
N ARG A 283 11.17 -1.96 14.07
CA ARG A 283 9.76 -1.58 13.92
C ARG A 283 9.25 -1.46 12.46
N HIS A 284 9.92 -2.06 11.48
CA HIS A 284 9.54 -2.04 10.07
C HIS A 284 9.59 -3.46 9.48
N ALA A 285 9.11 -4.42 10.24
CA ALA A 285 9.18 -5.82 9.81
C ALA A 285 8.02 -6.21 8.87
N PHE A 286 6.90 -5.49 8.91
CA PHE A 286 5.68 -5.77 8.13
C PHE A 286 5.41 -7.27 8.01
N LYS A 287 5.16 -7.92 9.17
CA LYS A 287 4.97 -9.39 9.26
C LYS A 287 3.57 -9.77 8.80
N THR A 288 3.28 -9.63 7.51
CA THR A 288 1.97 -9.83 6.89
C THR A 288 1.35 -11.18 7.27
N VAL A 289 2.12 -12.28 7.16
CA VAL A 289 1.66 -13.63 7.56
C VAL A 289 1.19 -13.66 9.02
N THR A 290 1.96 -13.08 9.94
CA THR A 290 1.65 -13.08 11.37
C THR A 290 0.40 -12.28 11.69
N HIS A 291 0.22 -11.14 11.03
CA HIS A 291 -0.95 -10.30 11.23
C HIS A 291 -2.21 -10.98 10.70
N LEU A 292 -2.15 -11.52 9.48
CA LEU A 292 -3.30 -12.19 8.86
C LEU A 292 -3.72 -13.47 9.58
N ALA A 293 -2.83 -14.15 10.26
CA ALA A 293 -3.18 -15.31 11.08
C ALA A 293 -4.12 -14.98 12.28
N ARG A 294 -4.28 -13.70 12.61
CA ARG A 294 -5.08 -13.22 13.77
C ARG A 294 -6.49 -12.78 13.39
N THR A 295 -6.83 -12.75 12.12
CA THR A 295 -8.14 -12.29 11.66
C THR A 295 -8.87 -13.36 10.87
N THR A 296 -10.20 -13.32 10.86
CA THR A 296 -11.08 -14.17 10.04
C THR A 296 -11.73 -13.41 8.87
N VAL A 297 -11.39 -12.13 8.70
CA VAL A 297 -11.88 -11.28 7.60
C VAL A 297 -11.58 -11.96 6.25
N PRO A 298 -12.55 -12.07 5.32
CA PRO A 298 -12.32 -12.60 3.98
C PRO A 298 -11.17 -11.88 3.27
N ILE A 299 -10.29 -12.63 2.60
CA ILE A 299 -9.12 -12.10 1.91
C ILE A 299 -9.13 -12.52 0.44
N LEU A 300 -8.95 -11.53 -0.45
CA LEU A 300 -8.62 -11.74 -1.85
C LEU A 300 -7.19 -11.28 -2.11
N ILE A 301 -6.35 -12.18 -2.60
CA ILE A 301 -4.99 -11.89 -3.05
C ILE A 301 -4.99 -11.78 -4.58
N LEU A 302 -4.48 -10.69 -5.11
CA LEU A 302 -4.29 -10.42 -6.54
C LEU A 302 -2.80 -10.31 -6.82
N HIS A 303 -2.26 -11.11 -7.76
CA HIS A 303 -0.84 -11.05 -8.06
C HIS A 303 -0.53 -11.41 -9.52
N ALA A 304 0.27 -10.59 -10.19
CA ALA A 304 0.76 -10.87 -11.54
C ALA A 304 1.99 -11.79 -11.50
N ARG A 305 2.02 -12.79 -12.37
CA ARG A 305 3.13 -13.77 -12.43
C ARG A 305 4.43 -13.21 -13.00
N ASP A 306 4.36 -12.04 -13.66
CA ASP A 306 5.48 -11.29 -14.21
C ASP A 306 5.96 -10.15 -13.31
N ASP A 307 5.49 -10.08 -12.05
CA ASP A 307 5.95 -9.10 -11.07
C ASP A 307 7.42 -9.35 -10.72
N ILE A 308 8.27 -8.37 -11.06
CA ILE A 308 9.73 -8.40 -10.81
C ILE A 308 10.13 -7.59 -9.56
N ILE A 309 9.18 -6.86 -8.96
CA ILE A 309 9.41 -6.05 -7.75
C ILE A 309 9.11 -6.89 -6.52
N VAL A 310 7.88 -7.37 -6.40
CA VAL A 310 7.48 -8.37 -5.40
C VAL A 310 7.21 -9.68 -6.13
N PRO A 311 8.14 -10.63 -6.15
CA PRO A 311 7.97 -11.86 -6.91
C PRO A 311 6.68 -12.61 -6.53
N TYR A 312 5.94 -13.09 -7.53
CA TYR A 312 4.70 -13.86 -7.37
C TYR A 312 4.80 -14.96 -6.31
N ALA A 313 5.98 -15.60 -6.19
CA ALA A 313 6.23 -16.65 -5.20
C ALA A 313 5.97 -16.20 -3.74
N LEU A 314 6.14 -14.90 -3.42
CA LEU A 314 5.85 -14.36 -2.09
C LEU A 314 4.35 -14.28 -1.84
N GLY A 315 3.56 -13.84 -2.83
CA GLY A 315 2.10 -13.84 -2.75
C GLY A 315 1.51 -15.25 -2.65
N GLU A 316 2.04 -16.19 -3.44
CA GLU A 316 1.63 -17.60 -3.37
C GLU A 316 2.00 -18.23 -2.01
N LYS A 317 3.19 -17.92 -1.48
CA LYS A 317 3.61 -18.37 -0.14
C LYS A 317 2.71 -17.77 0.94
N LEU A 318 2.38 -16.48 0.84
CA LEU A 318 1.45 -15.83 1.75
C LEU A 318 0.09 -16.53 1.74
N TYR A 319 -0.49 -16.75 0.55
CA TYR A 319 -1.75 -17.46 0.40
C TYR A 319 -1.74 -18.82 1.09
N LYS A 320 -0.73 -19.67 0.80
CA LYS A 320 -0.61 -21.01 1.39
C LYS A 320 -0.52 -20.95 2.92
N SER A 321 0.33 -20.05 3.45
CA SER A 321 0.54 -19.91 4.89
C SER A 321 -0.72 -19.42 5.61
N VAL A 322 -1.38 -18.40 5.07
CA VAL A 322 -2.57 -17.80 5.68
C VAL A 322 -3.76 -18.78 5.61
N LYS A 323 -3.96 -19.47 4.49
CA LYS A 323 -5.02 -20.48 4.33
C LYS A 323 -4.91 -21.65 5.32
N GLN A 324 -3.68 -21.99 5.73
CA GLN A 324 -3.42 -23.06 6.70
C GLN A 324 -3.54 -22.60 8.16
N SER A 325 -3.23 -21.34 8.44
CA SER A 325 -3.06 -20.84 9.82
C SER A 325 -4.32 -20.21 10.42
N ARG A 326 -5.39 -19.97 9.63
CA ARG A 326 -6.59 -19.28 10.10
C ARG A 326 -7.87 -19.86 9.51
N GLY A 327 -9.00 -19.52 10.14
CA GLY A 327 -10.35 -19.69 9.57
C GLY A 327 -10.71 -18.55 8.62
N GLY A 328 -11.84 -18.68 7.93
CA GLY A 328 -12.36 -17.70 6.98
C GLY A 328 -11.82 -17.86 5.55
N THR A 329 -12.46 -17.17 4.62
CA THR A 329 -12.15 -17.26 3.18
C THR A 329 -10.81 -16.63 2.84
N VAL A 330 -9.98 -17.35 2.09
CA VAL A 330 -8.75 -16.81 1.47
C VAL A 330 -8.72 -17.26 0.02
N LEU A 331 -8.76 -16.31 -0.89
CA LEU A 331 -8.71 -16.53 -2.34
C LEU A 331 -7.41 -15.99 -2.91
N LEU A 332 -6.89 -16.65 -3.94
CA LEU A 332 -5.75 -16.17 -4.73
C LEU A 332 -6.16 -16.14 -6.20
N HIS A 333 -6.15 -14.96 -6.80
CA HIS A 333 -6.25 -14.79 -8.23
C HIS A 333 -4.89 -14.37 -8.78
N SER A 334 -4.35 -15.14 -9.74
CA SER A 334 -3.07 -14.85 -10.37
C SER A 334 -3.27 -14.51 -11.85
N PHE A 335 -2.66 -13.43 -12.30
CA PHE A 335 -2.66 -13.00 -13.69
C PHE A 335 -1.47 -13.62 -14.43
N ASP A 336 -1.69 -14.05 -15.68
CA ASP A 336 -0.65 -14.72 -16.45
C ASP A 336 0.46 -13.75 -16.88
N ARG A 337 1.65 -14.27 -17.12
CA ARG A 337 2.80 -13.48 -17.57
C ARG A 337 2.57 -12.82 -18.94
N SER A 338 1.76 -13.45 -19.79
CA SER A 338 1.42 -12.93 -21.12
C SER A 338 0.59 -11.63 -21.06
N GLU A 339 -0.05 -11.34 -19.92
CA GLU A 339 -0.82 -10.11 -19.74
C GLU A 339 0.08 -8.87 -19.52
N GLY A 340 1.36 -9.06 -19.13
CA GLY A 340 2.34 -7.98 -18.99
C GLY A 340 2.00 -6.95 -17.91
N LEU A 341 1.30 -7.34 -16.85
CA LEU A 341 0.78 -6.42 -15.81
C LEU A 341 1.85 -5.99 -14.81
N GLY A 342 2.83 -6.86 -14.56
CA GLY A 342 3.92 -6.58 -13.63
C GLY A 342 3.43 -6.19 -12.24
N HIS A 343 4.15 -5.25 -11.61
CA HIS A 343 3.87 -4.83 -10.23
C HIS A 343 2.74 -3.82 -10.08
N LYS A 344 2.35 -3.11 -11.13
CA LYS A 344 1.52 -1.89 -11.02
C LYS A 344 0.27 -1.90 -11.87
N MET A 345 0.17 -2.79 -12.87
CA MET A 345 -0.85 -2.67 -13.90
C MET A 345 -2.00 -3.67 -13.75
N ILE A 346 -2.16 -4.30 -12.58
CA ILE A 346 -3.33 -5.15 -12.29
C ILE A 346 -4.64 -4.38 -12.51
N CYS A 347 -4.62 -3.05 -12.30
CA CYS A 347 -5.74 -2.16 -12.61
C CYS A 347 -6.19 -2.19 -14.08
N ALA A 348 -5.36 -2.66 -15.00
CA ALA A 348 -5.66 -2.79 -16.43
C ALA A 348 -5.99 -4.23 -16.85
N ALA A 349 -6.01 -5.19 -15.93
CA ALA A 349 -6.31 -6.58 -16.22
C ALA A 349 -7.74 -6.76 -16.73
N GLU A 350 -7.90 -7.57 -17.76
CA GLU A 350 -9.21 -7.94 -18.27
C GLU A 350 -10.01 -8.73 -17.21
N GLY A 351 -11.26 -8.34 -16.97
CA GLY A 351 -12.14 -9.00 -16.01
C GLY A 351 -11.82 -8.70 -14.54
N LEU A 352 -10.92 -7.74 -14.24
CA LEU A 352 -10.66 -7.32 -12.85
C LEU A 352 -11.94 -6.85 -12.13
N ASP A 353 -12.78 -6.10 -12.82
CA ASP A 353 -14.08 -5.63 -12.34
C ASP A 353 -14.97 -6.79 -11.89
N LYS A 354 -15.03 -7.87 -12.67
CA LYS A 354 -15.76 -9.07 -12.31
C LYS A 354 -15.16 -9.77 -11.09
N ILE A 355 -13.84 -9.93 -11.04
CA ILE A 355 -13.15 -10.58 -9.91
C ILE A 355 -13.46 -9.84 -8.60
N ILE A 356 -13.38 -8.51 -8.63
CA ILE A 356 -13.69 -7.64 -7.47
C ILE A 356 -15.18 -7.75 -7.12
N GLY A 357 -16.05 -7.63 -8.12
CA GLY A 357 -17.52 -7.68 -7.95
C GLY A 357 -17.98 -9.00 -7.35
N ASP A 358 -17.48 -10.12 -7.83
CA ASP A 358 -17.78 -11.46 -7.33
C ASP A 358 -17.34 -11.59 -5.85
N PHE A 359 -16.10 -11.19 -5.52
CA PHE A 359 -15.60 -11.23 -4.13
C PHE A 359 -16.42 -10.37 -3.19
N ILE A 360 -16.75 -9.15 -3.59
CA ILE A 360 -17.53 -8.21 -2.76
C ILE A 360 -18.96 -8.73 -2.59
N THR A 361 -19.60 -9.23 -3.65
CA THR A 361 -20.97 -9.75 -3.58
C THR A 361 -21.09 -10.99 -2.69
N GLU A 362 -20.08 -11.86 -2.70
CA GLU A 362 -20.06 -13.08 -1.88
C GLU A 362 -19.88 -12.77 -0.38
N HIS A 363 -19.32 -11.59 -0.04
CA HIS A 363 -18.93 -11.23 1.33
C HIS A 363 -19.60 -9.94 1.84
N GLN A 364 -20.75 -9.57 1.27
CA GLN A 364 -21.60 -8.45 1.75
C GLN A 364 -22.38 -8.80 3.01
#